data_17756b16d6d7842049c72bcf87eefe90
#
_entry.id   17756b16d6d7842049c72bcf87eefe90
#
_cell.length_a   1.000
_cell.length_b   1.000
_cell.length_c   1.000
_cell.angle_alpha   90.00
_cell.angle_beta   90.00
_cell.angle_gamma   90.00
#
_symmetry.space_group_name_H-M   'P 1'
#
loop_
_entity.id
_entity.type
_entity.pdbx_description
1 polymer ?
#
loop_
_entity_poly.entity_id
_entity_poly.type
_entity_poly.pdbx_seq_one_letter_code
_entity_poly.pdbx_strand_id
1 'polypeptide(L)'
;MRKIKLLLGLLALVVVATVAISIRAQKQSGASAAQNKGAGVAQRDETTHPDCPLKMESKSHPDCPLMRGDKSSAAVDAGGHDAHLAAVNERGEKAMGFSQSETTHHFILKPDGGVIQVEVKDPKDALNRDAVRQHLAHIAQVFAAGDFDTPMLVHERVPPGVPVMRRLKSEIRYEYEETGGGALVRIKTQNAEALAAIQDFLRFQITDHQTGDSLEVNRQ
;
A
#
# COMPACT_ATOMS: atom_id res chain seq x y z
N MET A 1 -48.91 -38.11 -42.69
CA MET A 1 -48.39 -38.84 -41.54
C MET A 1 -48.06 -37.79 -40.46
N ARG A 2 -48.94 -37.73 -39.47
CA ARG A 2 -48.93 -36.72 -38.39
C ARG A 2 -47.91 -37.15 -37.35
N LYS A 3 -46.93 -36.33 -37.06
CA LYS A 3 -46.04 -36.51 -35.92
C LYS A 3 -46.53 -35.62 -34.77
N ILE A 4 -46.99 -36.29 -33.77
CA ILE A 4 -47.45 -35.76 -32.49
C ILE A 4 -46.23 -35.15 -31.76
N LYS A 5 -46.31 -33.85 -31.53
CA LYS A 5 -45.33 -33.19 -30.64
C LYS A 5 -45.83 -33.34 -29.21
N LEU A 6 -45.16 -34.19 -28.47
CA LEU A 6 -45.37 -34.33 -27.04
C LEU A 6 -44.70 -33.16 -26.31
N LEU A 7 -45.52 -32.32 -25.73
CA LEU A 7 -45.12 -31.20 -24.87
C LEU A 7 -44.85 -31.84 -23.49
N LEU A 8 -43.62 -32.03 -23.13
CA LEU A 8 -43.24 -32.26 -21.76
C LEU A 8 -42.82 -30.93 -21.12
N GLY A 9 -43.77 -30.36 -20.38
CA GLY A 9 -43.50 -29.25 -19.49
C GLY A 9 -42.73 -29.75 -18.29
N LEU A 10 -41.44 -29.37 -18.23
CA LEU A 10 -40.62 -29.58 -17.03
C LEU A 10 -40.83 -28.38 -16.11
N LEU A 11 -41.65 -28.59 -15.10
CA LEU A 11 -41.85 -27.65 -14.00
C LEU A 11 -40.58 -27.62 -13.17
N ALA A 12 -39.73 -26.64 -13.38
CA ALA A 12 -38.58 -26.39 -12.53
C ALA A 12 -39.06 -25.69 -11.25
N LEU A 13 -39.19 -26.46 -10.19
CA LEU A 13 -39.43 -25.99 -8.83
C LEU A 13 -38.18 -25.29 -8.33
N VAL A 14 -38.17 -23.97 -8.37
CA VAL A 14 -37.17 -23.16 -7.71
C VAL A 14 -37.47 -23.15 -6.22
N VAL A 15 -36.77 -23.98 -5.48
CA VAL A 15 -36.77 -23.91 -4.02
C VAL A 15 -35.88 -22.75 -3.62
N VAL A 16 -36.51 -21.60 -3.35
CA VAL A 16 -35.84 -20.48 -2.68
C VAL A 16 -35.73 -20.85 -1.20
N ALA A 17 -34.59 -21.36 -0.82
CA ALA A 17 -34.23 -21.53 0.58
C ALA A 17 -33.86 -20.14 1.16
N THR A 18 -34.85 -19.47 1.75
CA THR A 18 -34.61 -18.30 2.58
C THR A 18 -34.00 -18.76 3.91
N VAL A 19 -32.67 -18.66 4.02
CA VAL A 19 -31.99 -18.79 5.30
C VAL A 19 -32.21 -17.49 6.07
N ALA A 20 -33.20 -17.51 6.95
CA ALA A 20 -33.38 -16.46 7.94
C ALA A 20 -32.28 -16.61 9.01
N ILE A 21 -31.24 -15.79 8.92
CA ILE A 21 -30.26 -15.67 9.99
C ILE A 21 -30.90 -14.82 11.09
N SER A 22 -31.35 -15.48 12.15
CA SER A 22 -31.80 -14.82 13.37
C SER A 22 -30.61 -14.23 14.09
N ILE A 23 -30.44 -12.92 14.01
CA ILE A 23 -29.50 -12.18 14.84
C ILE A 23 -30.09 -12.10 16.24
N ARG A 24 -29.59 -12.95 17.13
CA ARG A 24 -29.90 -12.91 18.56
C ARG A 24 -29.05 -11.79 19.17
N ALA A 25 -29.65 -10.64 19.38
CA ALA A 25 -29.05 -9.55 20.14
C ALA A 25 -28.92 -10.01 21.61
N GLN A 26 -27.70 -10.26 22.05
CA GLN A 26 -27.39 -10.54 23.43
C GLN A 26 -27.11 -9.22 24.15
N LYS A 27 -28.13 -8.74 24.82
CA LYS A 27 -28.08 -7.61 25.73
C LYS A 27 -27.37 -8.07 27.00
N GLN A 28 -26.12 -7.69 27.19
CA GLN A 28 -25.47 -7.79 28.49
C GLN A 28 -25.44 -6.39 29.12
N SER A 29 -26.34 -6.21 30.06
CA SER A 29 -26.30 -5.18 31.07
C SER A 29 -25.35 -5.64 32.18
N GLY A 30 -24.39 -4.82 32.52
CA GLY A 30 -23.51 -5.05 33.67
C GLY A 30 -22.84 -3.74 34.05
N ALA A 31 -23.54 -2.98 34.89
CA ALA A 31 -22.99 -1.82 35.57
C ALA A 31 -21.95 -2.26 36.58
N SER A 32 -20.82 -1.60 36.63
CA SER A 32 -20.11 -1.41 37.90
C SER A 32 -19.34 -0.10 37.85
N ALA A 33 -19.82 0.84 38.58
CA ALA A 33 -19.14 2.06 38.94
C ALA A 33 -18.10 1.74 40.03
N ALA A 34 -16.87 2.16 39.80
CA ALA A 34 -15.90 2.34 40.85
C ALA A 34 -15.23 3.69 40.68
N GLN A 35 -15.69 4.62 41.46
CA GLN A 35 -15.01 5.89 41.76
C GLN A 35 -13.67 5.61 42.39
N ASN A 36 -12.61 6.17 41.85
CA ASN A 36 -11.41 6.42 42.65
C ASN A 36 -11.05 7.89 42.55
N LYS A 37 -11.25 8.54 43.69
CA LYS A 37 -10.82 9.90 43.98
C LYS A 37 -9.33 9.92 44.32
N GLY A 38 -8.65 10.94 43.83
CA GLY A 38 -7.64 11.53 44.67
C GLY A 38 -6.25 11.66 44.10
N ALA A 39 -5.87 12.90 44.00
CA ALA A 39 -4.57 13.48 44.32
C ALA A 39 -3.52 13.57 43.20
N GLY A 40 -3.12 14.82 43.01
CA GLY A 40 -1.73 15.14 42.69
C GLY A 40 -1.52 16.01 41.48
N VAL A 41 -1.90 17.26 41.58
CA VAL A 41 -1.32 18.37 40.80
C VAL A 41 0.16 18.42 41.09
N ALA A 42 0.99 18.10 40.11
CA ALA A 42 2.40 18.50 40.13
C ALA A 42 2.62 19.35 38.84
N GLN A 43 2.51 20.65 39.08
CA GLN A 43 3.10 21.65 38.19
C GLN A 43 4.60 21.36 38.10
N ARG A 44 5.09 21.14 36.88
CA ARG A 44 6.50 21.16 36.58
C ARG A 44 6.80 22.39 35.76
N ASP A 45 7.29 23.31 36.46
CA ASP A 45 8.24 24.39 36.28
C ASP A 45 8.72 24.59 34.82
N GLU A 46 8.41 25.80 34.42
CA GLU A 46 8.86 26.50 33.21
C GLU A 46 10.34 26.84 33.42
N THR A 47 11.25 25.98 32.93
CA THR A 47 12.66 26.35 32.82
C THR A 47 12.86 27.09 31.54
N THR A 48 12.85 28.39 31.66
CA THR A 48 13.41 29.38 30.74
C THR A 48 14.75 28.92 30.15
N HIS A 49 14.76 28.71 28.82
CA HIS A 49 16.01 28.67 28.07
C HIS A 49 16.59 30.09 28.02
N PRO A 50 17.86 30.29 28.41
CA PRO A 50 18.48 31.59 28.24
C PRO A 50 18.68 31.94 26.78
N ASP A 51 18.33 33.16 26.45
CA ASP A 51 18.51 33.85 25.17
C ASP A 51 19.90 33.57 24.55
N CYS A 52 19.89 33.11 23.34
CA CYS A 52 21.04 33.15 22.45
C CYS A 52 20.93 34.44 21.61
N PRO A 53 21.70 35.49 21.90
CA PRO A 53 21.67 36.69 21.11
C PRO A 53 22.43 36.46 19.82
N LEU A 54 21.71 36.33 18.70
CA LEU A 54 22.27 36.39 17.37
C LEU A 54 22.71 37.84 17.10
N LYS A 55 23.94 38.18 17.48
CA LYS A 55 24.66 39.28 16.91
C LYS A 55 25.48 38.80 15.72
N MET A 56 25.00 39.16 14.54
CA MET A 56 25.80 39.07 13.34
C MET A 56 26.99 40.01 13.50
N GLU A 57 28.17 39.47 13.66
CA GLU A 57 29.40 40.17 13.33
C GLU A 57 30.29 39.20 12.52
N SER A 58 30.44 39.62 11.28
CA SER A 58 31.35 39.01 10.32
C SER A 58 32.80 39.15 10.83
N LYS A 59 33.31 38.03 11.37
CA LYS A 59 34.77 37.80 11.48
C LYS A 59 35.06 36.37 11.11
N SER A 60 35.80 36.22 10.02
CA SER A 60 36.38 34.99 9.53
C SER A 60 37.16 34.27 10.64
N HIS A 61 36.65 33.14 11.09
CA HIS A 61 37.38 32.17 11.92
C HIS A 61 38.02 31.13 10.98
N PRO A 62 39.36 31.03 10.94
CA PRO A 62 40.05 30.05 10.06
C PRO A 62 40.08 28.62 10.58
N ASP A 63 39.46 28.30 11.72
CA ASP A 63 39.50 26.97 12.35
C ASP A 63 38.11 26.42 12.68
N CYS A 64 37.19 26.38 11.69
CA CYS A 64 35.98 25.58 11.80
C CYS A 64 36.23 24.23 11.10
N PRO A 65 36.25 23.08 11.84
CA PRO A 65 36.52 21.77 11.24
C PRO A 65 35.45 21.29 10.23
N LEU A 66 34.34 22.05 10.09
CA LEU A 66 33.22 21.72 9.19
C LEU A 66 33.38 22.21 7.76
N MET A 67 34.49 22.89 7.41
CA MET A 67 34.79 23.39 6.07
C MET A 67 35.94 22.67 5.38
N ARG A 68 36.35 21.48 5.83
CA ARG A 68 37.13 20.60 4.99
C ARG A 68 36.18 19.83 4.10
N GLY A 69 35.99 20.33 2.90
CA GLY A 69 35.36 19.61 1.81
C GLY A 69 36.16 18.35 1.50
N ASP A 70 35.78 17.26 2.15
CA ASP A 70 36.29 15.94 1.81
C ASP A 70 35.56 15.49 0.55
N LYS A 71 36.28 15.43 -0.57
CA LYS A 71 35.84 14.90 -1.85
C LYS A 71 35.82 13.36 -1.79
N SER A 72 35.15 12.79 -0.80
CA SER A 72 35.02 11.34 -0.60
C SER A 72 33.58 10.87 -0.43
N SER A 73 32.59 11.59 -0.97
CA SER A 73 31.18 11.19 -0.82
C SER A 73 30.61 10.41 -2.01
N ALA A 74 31.43 9.99 -2.99
CA ALA A 74 30.92 9.24 -4.14
C ALA A 74 30.97 7.70 -3.97
N ALA A 75 31.59 7.17 -2.91
CA ALA A 75 31.76 5.72 -2.73
C ALA A 75 30.92 5.10 -1.60
N VAL A 76 30.22 5.91 -0.79
CA VAL A 76 29.41 5.42 0.35
C VAL A 76 27.94 5.19 0.00
N ASP A 77 27.51 5.66 -1.18
CA ASP A 77 26.07 5.64 -1.55
C ASP A 77 25.64 4.32 -2.23
N ALA A 78 26.51 3.68 -2.98
CA ALA A 78 26.18 2.42 -3.68
C ALA A 78 25.88 1.25 -2.71
N GLY A 79 26.61 1.11 -1.62
CA GLY A 79 26.37 0.06 -0.64
C GLY A 79 25.10 0.25 0.19
N GLY A 80 24.66 1.49 0.38
CA GLY A 80 23.42 1.82 1.10
C GLY A 80 22.18 1.48 0.29
N HIS A 81 22.20 1.73 -1.01
CA HIS A 81 21.08 1.42 -1.91
C HIS A 81 20.85 -0.08 -2.08
N ASP A 82 21.93 -0.86 -2.25
CA ASP A 82 21.83 -2.32 -2.38
C ASP A 82 21.31 -2.97 -1.09
N ALA A 83 21.76 -2.51 0.08
CA ALA A 83 21.28 -2.98 1.37
C ALA A 83 19.81 -2.62 1.61
N HIS A 84 19.37 -1.42 1.21
CA HIS A 84 17.98 -1.01 1.30
C HIS A 84 17.10 -1.88 0.42
N LEU A 85 17.47 -2.08 -0.85
CA LEU A 85 16.70 -2.93 -1.78
C LEU A 85 16.60 -4.37 -1.29
N ALA A 86 17.70 -4.94 -0.77
CA ALA A 86 17.69 -6.28 -0.18
C ALA A 86 16.71 -6.39 1.00
N ALA A 87 16.68 -5.38 1.87
CA ALA A 87 15.75 -5.35 3.00
C ALA A 87 14.29 -5.18 2.57
N VAL A 88 14.01 -4.35 1.55
CA VAL A 88 12.67 -4.22 0.94
C VAL A 88 12.22 -5.55 0.36
N ASN A 89 13.08 -6.23 -0.37
CA ASN A 89 12.77 -7.53 -0.97
C ASN A 89 12.50 -8.60 0.10
N GLU A 90 13.32 -8.69 1.14
CA GLU A 90 13.12 -9.66 2.24
C GLU A 90 11.79 -9.44 2.97
N ARG A 91 11.46 -8.19 3.31
CA ARG A 91 10.17 -7.85 3.91
C ARG A 91 9.01 -8.12 2.95
N GLY A 92 9.22 -7.81 1.67
CA GLY A 92 8.28 -8.08 0.59
C GLY A 92 7.94 -9.56 0.47
N GLU A 93 8.93 -10.45 0.39
CA GLU A 93 8.71 -11.90 0.32
C GLU A 93 7.90 -12.43 1.51
N LYS A 94 8.22 -11.94 2.73
CA LYS A 94 7.49 -12.31 3.94
C LYS A 94 6.04 -11.81 3.94
N ALA A 95 5.80 -10.61 3.43
CA ALA A 95 4.48 -9.98 3.42
C ALA A 95 3.59 -10.48 2.29
N MET A 96 4.17 -10.79 1.12
CA MET A 96 3.45 -11.15 -0.10
C MET A 96 3.30 -12.66 -0.30
N GLY A 97 4.20 -13.47 0.29
CA GLY A 97 4.14 -14.93 0.24
C GLY A 97 4.64 -15.56 -1.07
N PHE A 98 5.38 -14.80 -1.88
CA PHE A 98 6.04 -15.30 -3.10
C PHE A 98 7.44 -14.68 -3.27
N SER A 99 8.28 -15.32 -4.10
CA SER A 99 9.66 -14.89 -4.28
C SER A 99 9.76 -13.64 -5.16
N GLN A 100 10.45 -12.63 -4.67
CA GLN A 100 10.80 -11.42 -5.43
C GLN A 100 11.78 -11.72 -6.57
N SER A 101 12.65 -12.70 -6.39
CA SER A 101 13.63 -13.08 -7.41
C SER A 101 13.01 -13.85 -8.57
N GLU A 102 11.92 -14.58 -8.34
CA GLU A 102 11.21 -15.39 -9.33
C GLU A 102 10.03 -14.65 -10.00
N THR A 103 9.76 -13.43 -9.58
CA THR A 103 8.66 -12.61 -10.11
C THR A 103 9.18 -11.27 -10.64
N THR A 104 8.35 -10.59 -11.43
CA THR A 104 8.60 -9.24 -11.90
C THR A 104 7.44 -8.35 -11.48
N HIS A 105 7.76 -7.22 -10.86
CA HIS A 105 6.79 -6.19 -10.48
C HIS A 105 6.82 -5.06 -11.51
N HIS A 106 5.65 -4.58 -11.89
CA HIS A 106 5.47 -3.41 -12.72
C HIS A 106 4.48 -2.44 -12.09
N PHE A 107 4.84 -1.16 -12.07
CA PHE A 107 4.00 -0.06 -11.62
C PHE A 107 3.83 0.92 -12.77
N ILE A 108 2.64 1.00 -13.34
CA ILE A 108 2.39 1.72 -14.58
C ILE A 108 1.46 2.89 -14.30
N LEU A 109 1.93 4.11 -14.56
CA LEU A 109 1.10 5.32 -14.44
C LEU A 109 0.17 5.44 -15.64
N LYS A 110 -1.12 5.70 -15.38
CA LYS A 110 -2.15 5.92 -16.40
C LYS A 110 -2.83 7.28 -16.23
N PRO A 111 -3.45 7.85 -17.28
CA PRO A 111 -4.13 9.15 -17.18
C PRO A 111 -5.28 9.19 -16.17
N ASP A 112 -5.88 8.04 -15.85
CA ASP A 112 -6.99 7.87 -14.94
C ASP A 112 -6.62 7.17 -13.61
N GLY A 113 -5.30 6.94 -13.37
CA GLY A 113 -4.78 6.26 -12.19
C GLY A 113 -3.51 5.49 -12.45
N GLY A 114 -3.57 4.16 -12.42
CA GLY A 114 -2.43 3.31 -12.75
C GLY A 114 -2.69 1.82 -12.59
N VAL A 115 -1.61 1.04 -12.69
CA VAL A 115 -1.64 -0.43 -12.62
C VAL A 115 -0.51 -0.92 -11.73
N ILE A 116 -0.80 -1.87 -10.87
CA ILE A 116 0.17 -2.74 -10.19
C ILE A 116 0.05 -4.11 -10.86
N GLN A 117 1.12 -4.61 -11.45
CA GLN A 117 1.15 -5.92 -12.11
C GLN A 117 2.31 -6.74 -11.58
N VAL A 118 2.07 -8.01 -11.31
CA VAL A 118 3.10 -8.96 -10.90
C VAL A 118 2.94 -10.24 -11.72
N GLU A 119 4.06 -10.73 -12.25
CA GLU A 119 4.10 -11.93 -13.06
C GLU A 119 5.30 -12.79 -12.71
N VAL A 120 5.15 -14.11 -12.83
CA VAL A 120 6.27 -15.04 -12.69
C VAL A 120 7.20 -14.95 -13.90
N LYS A 121 8.50 -15.10 -13.66
CA LYS A 121 9.52 -15.13 -14.74
C LYS A 121 9.46 -16.45 -15.52
N ASP A 122 9.24 -17.58 -14.84
CA ASP A 122 9.00 -18.88 -15.47
C ASP A 122 7.50 -19.16 -15.58
N PRO A 123 6.93 -19.25 -16.79
CA PRO A 123 5.50 -19.57 -16.96
C PRO A 123 5.06 -20.92 -16.34
N LYS A 124 6.01 -21.78 -16.00
CA LYS A 124 5.75 -23.09 -15.35
C LYS A 124 5.69 -22.99 -13.83
N ASP A 125 6.11 -21.87 -13.25
CA ASP A 125 6.07 -21.65 -11.81
C ASP A 125 4.64 -21.39 -11.32
N ALA A 126 3.89 -22.45 -11.18
CA ALA A 126 2.51 -22.39 -10.75
C ALA A 126 2.38 -21.90 -9.28
N LEU A 127 3.36 -22.22 -8.43
CA LEU A 127 3.29 -21.87 -7.00
C LEU A 127 3.38 -20.37 -6.80
N ASN A 128 4.40 -19.72 -7.36
CA ASN A 128 4.53 -18.26 -7.27
C ASN A 128 3.39 -17.56 -8.02
N ARG A 129 2.95 -18.06 -9.19
CA ARG A 129 1.82 -17.49 -9.92
C ARG A 129 0.53 -17.48 -9.09
N ASP A 130 0.21 -18.58 -8.42
CA ASP A 130 -1.01 -18.67 -7.62
C ASP A 130 -0.90 -17.81 -6.35
N ALA A 131 0.28 -17.72 -5.73
CA ALA A 131 0.54 -16.82 -4.63
C ALA A 131 0.42 -15.34 -5.04
N VAL A 132 0.94 -14.94 -6.21
CA VAL A 132 0.76 -13.61 -6.81
C VAL A 132 -0.72 -13.28 -6.97
N ARG A 133 -1.52 -14.21 -7.51
CA ARG A 133 -2.96 -14.01 -7.70
C ARG A 133 -3.69 -13.79 -6.39
N GLN A 134 -3.41 -14.63 -5.39
CA GLN A 134 -4.00 -14.47 -4.05
C GLN A 134 -3.62 -13.13 -3.42
N HIS A 135 -2.34 -12.76 -3.50
CA HIS A 135 -1.85 -11.50 -2.94
C HIS A 135 -2.51 -10.29 -3.61
N LEU A 136 -2.51 -10.21 -4.96
CA LEU A 136 -3.08 -9.05 -5.65
C LEU A 136 -4.61 -8.96 -5.50
N ALA A 137 -5.31 -10.09 -5.41
CA ALA A 137 -6.73 -10.09 -5.07
C ALA A 137 -6.98 -9.52 -3.66
N HIS A 138 -6.13 -9.86 -2.69
CA HIS A 138 -6.15 -9.30 -1.35
C HIS A 138 -5.83 -7.80 -1.36
N ILE A 139 -4.77 -7.38 -2.05
CA ILE A 139 -4.38 -5.97 -2.19
C ILE A 139 -5.52 -5.12 -2.74
N ALA A 140 -6.23 -5.58 -3.77
CA ALA A 140 -7.37 -4.85 -4.30
C ALA A 140 -8.45 -4.60 -3.24
N GLN A 141 -8.72 -5.58 -2.37
CA GLN A 141 -9.72 -5.47 -1.30
C GLN A 141 -9.27 -4.53 -0.18
N VAL A 142 -8.05 -4.70 0.34
CA VAL A 142 -7.57 -3.92 1.48
C VAL A 142 -7.33 -2.46 1.10
N PHE A 143 -6.82 -2.18 -0.10
CA PHE A 143 -6.66 -0.82 -0.60
C PHE A 143 -8.02 -0.13 -0.80
N ALA A 144 -9.04 -0.85 -1.30
CA ALA A 144 -10.40 -0.33 -1.40
C ALA A 144 -10.99 0.00 -0.01
N ALA A 145 -10.63 -0.75 1.02
CA ALA A 145 -10.97 -0.45 2.41
C ALA A 145 -10.15 0.72 3.00
N GLY A 146 -9.10 1.18 2.31
CA GLY A 146 -8.18 2.22 2.77
C GLY A 146 -7.06 1.68 3.67
N ASP A 147 -6.84 0.38 3.65
CA ASP A 147 -5.75 -0.26 4.38
C ASP A 147 -4.52 -0.39 3.47
N PHE A 148 -3.40 0.20 3.91
CA PHE A 148 -2.11 0.22 3.23
C PHE A 148 -1.00 -0.29 4.16
N ASP A 149 -1.33 -1.16 5.11
CA ASP A 149 -0.34 -1.67 6.08
C ASP A 149 0.75 -2.50 5.39
N THR A 150 0.40 -3.28 4.36
CA THR A 150 1.37 -4.06 3.58
C THR A 150 2.49 -3.20 2.99
N PRO A 151 2.22 -2.16 2.15
CA PRO A 151 3.30 -1.31 1.64
C PRO A 151 4.01 -0.53 2.75
N MET A 152 3.34 -0.15 3.84
CA MET A 152 3.99 0.50 4.98
C MET A 152 4.97 -0.44 5.67
N LEU A 153 4.64 -1.72 5.84
CA LEU A 153 5.52 -2.75 6.40
C LEU A 153 6.73 -3.00 5.50
N VAL A 154 6.51 -3.16 4.20
CA VAL A 154 7.58 -3.44 3.22
C VAL A 154 8.60 -2.31 3.19
N HIS A 155 8.14 -1.06 3.18
CA HIS A 155 8.99 0.13 3.05
C HIS A 155 9.41 0.76 4.38
N GLU A 156 8.92 0.25 5.53
CA GLU A 156 9.15 0.80 6.89
C GLU A 156 8.84 2.29 7.01
N ARG A 157 7.95 2.78 6.17
CA ARG A 157 7.46 4.17 6.15
C ARG A 157 6.12 4.26 5.46
N VAL A 158 5.46 5.40 5.65
CA VAL A 158 4.23 5.71 4.91
C VAL A 158 4.61 6.15 3.49
N PRO A 159 4.26 5.39 2.44
CA PRO A 159 4.55 5.82 1.07
C PRO A 159 3.83 7.13 0.71
N PRO A 160 4.42 7.98 -0.14
CA PRO A 160 3.75 9.15 -0.68
C PRO A 160 2.38 8.81 -1.26
N GLY A 161 1.42 9.72 -1.17
CA GLY A 161 0.05 9.52 -1.65
C GLY A 161 -0.87 8.74 -0.70
N VAL A 162 -0.36 7.81 0.12
CA VAL A 162 -1.18 6.96 1.01
C VAL A 162 -2.14 7.74 1.91
N PRO A 163 -1.76 8.84 2.58
CA PRO A 163 -2.71 9.60 3.41
C PRO A 163 -3.92 10.13 2.63
N VAL A 164 -3.71 10.57 1.40
CA VAL A 164 -4.77 11.07 0.51
C VAL A 164 -5.61 9.91 -0.01
N MET A 165 -4.99 8.81 -0.44
CA MET A 165 -5.70 7.60 -0.91
C MET A 165 -6.59 7.01 0.20
N ARG A 166 -6.14 6.99 1.45
CA ARG A 166 -6.96 6.61 2.62
C ARG A 166 -8.18 7.52 2.79
N ARG A 167 -7.96 8.83 2.74
CA ARG A 167 -9.01 9.83 2.93
C ARG A 167 -10.05 9.80 1.82
N LEU A 168 -9.62 9.60 0.58
CA LEU A 168 -10.45 9.60 -0.63
C LEU A 168 -10.79 8.18 -1.13
N LYS A 169 -10.76 7.17 -0.28
CA LYS A 169 -10.95 5.77 -0.67
C LYS A 169 -12.26 5.49 -1.42
N SER A 170 -13.33 6.22 -1.12
CA SER A 170 -14.61 6.11 -1.83
C SER A 170 -14.58 6.64 -3.27
N GLU A 171 -13.57 7.45 -3.61
CA GLU A 171 -13.36 8.03 -4.94
C GLU A 171 -12.41 7.20 -5.81
N ILE A 172 -11.83 6.13 -5.24
CA ILE A 172 -10.84 5.28 -5.90
C ILE A 172 -11.42 3.89 -6.09
N ARG A 173 -11.27 3.34 -7.30
CA ARG A 173 -11.65 1.96 -7.64
C ARG A 173 -10.42 1.11 -7.84
N TYR A 174 -10.46 -0.11 -7.31
CA TYR A 174 -9.42 -1.12 -7.46
C TYR A 174 -10.03 -2.33 -8.13
N GLU A 175 -9.58 -2.64 -9.34
CA GLU A 175 -10.09 -3.73 -10.17
C GLU A 175 -9.01 -4.79 -10.32
N TYR A 176 -9.25 -5.98 -9.76
CA TYR A 176 -8.36 -7.13 -9.89
C TYR A 176 -8.62 -7.87 -11.19
N GLU A 177 -7.54 -8.33 -11.85
CA GLU A 177 -7.60 -9.11 -13.08
C GLU A 177 -6.47 -10.14 -13.09
N GLU A 178 -6.77 -11.41 -13.40
CA GLU A 178 -5.75 -12.43 -13.61
C GLU A 178 -5.11 -12.29 -14.97
N THR A 179 -3.80 -12.53 -15.04
CA THR A 179 -3.04 -12.64 -16.30
C THR A 179 -2.53 -14.07 -16.49
N GLY A 180 -1.97 -14.35 -17.67
CA GLY A 180 -1.34 -15.65 -17.94
C GLY A 180 -0.19 -15.97 -16.99
N GLY A 181 0.59 -14.95 -16.61
CA GLY A 181 1.77 -15.07 -15.74
C GLY A 181 1.52 -14.72 -14.27
N GLY A 182 0.35 -14.21 -13.91
CA GLY A 182 0.08 -13.73 -12.55
C GLY A 182 -1.22 -12.97 -12.44
N ALA A 183 -1.14 -11.69 -12.04
CA ALA A 183 -2.31 -10.82 -11.91
C ALA A 183 -1.93 -9.33 -11.98
N LEU A 184 -2.95 -8.49 -12.08
CA LEU A 184 -2.81 -7.05 -11.96
C LEU A 184 -3.97 -6.44 -11.14
N VAL A 185 -3.72 -5.25 -10.60
CA VAL A 185 -4.73 -4.37 -9.98
C VAL A 185 -4.74 -3.05 -10.74
N ARG A 186 -5.87 -2.71 -11.37
CA ARG A 186 -6.09 -1.38 -11.96
C ARG A 186 -6.62 -0.45 -10.89
N ILE A 187 -6.00 0.71 -10.76
CA ILE A 187 -6.39 1.76 -9.83
C ILE A 187 -6.94 2.90 -10.65
N LYS A 188 -8.20 3.29 -10.43
CA LYS A 188 -8.89 4.31 -11.22
C LYS A 188 -9.59 5.33 -10.35
N THR A 189 -9.60 6.58 -10.80
CA THR A 189 -10.34 7.66 -10.15
C THR A 189 -10.73 8.75 -11.14
N GLN A 190 -11.76 9.51 -10.81
CA GLN A 190 -12.13 10.76 -11.48
C GLN A 190 -11.75 11.99 -10.64
N ASN A 191 -11.32 11.78 -9.40
CA ASN A 191 -10.92 12.84 -8.49
C ASN A 191 -9.45 13.23 -8.74
N ALA A 192 -9.21 14.50 -9.06
CA ALA A 192 -7.88 14.97 -9.43
C ALA A 192 -6.85 14.86 -8.29
N GLU A 193 -7.28 15.05 -7.02
CA GLU A 193 -6.41 14.92 -5.86
C GLU A 193 -6.04 13.45 -5.62
N ALA A 194 -7.00 12.55 -5.73
CA ALA A 194 -6.77 11.11 -5.65
C ALA A 194 -5.85 10.62 -6.78
N LEU A 195 -6.02 11.14 -8.01
CA LEU A 195 -5.16 10.82 -9.15
C LEU A 195 -3.70 11.19 -8.89
N ALA A 196 -3.45 12.41 -8.42
CA ALA A 196 -2.11 12.83 -8.06
C ALA A 196 -1.50 11.92 -7.00
N ALA A 197 -2.26 11.59 -5.96
CA ALA A 197 -1.82 10.71 -4.88
C ALA A 197 -1.50 9.28 -5.36
N ILE A 198 -2.32 8.70 -6.24
CA ILE A 198 -2.07 7.39 -6.84
C ILE A 198 -0.77 7.42 -7.65
N GLN A 199 -0.56 8.47 -8.45
CA GLN A 199 0.64 8.58 -9.26
C GLN A 199 1.90 8.79 -8.41
N ASP A 200 1.81 9.53 -7.30
CA ASP A 200 2.93 9.69 -6.37
C ASP A 200 3.25 8.36 -5.66
N PHE A 201 2.22 7.61 -5.26
CA PHE A 201 2.38 6.26 -4.70
C PHE A 201 3.08 5.32 -5.69
N LEU A 202 2.66 5.29 -6.95
CA LEU A 202 3.26 4.41 -7.97
C LEU A 202 4.70 4.82 -8.31
N ARG A 203 5.00 6.12 -8.45
CA ARG A 203 6.38 6.59 -8.65
C ARG A 203 7.31 6.19 -7.50
N PHE A 204 6.79 6.27 -6.28
CA PHE A 204 7.52 5.80 -5.12
C PHE A 204 7.81 4.30 -5.22
N GLN A 205 6.81 3.47 -5.58
CA GLN A 205 7.00 2.02 -5.76
C GLN A 205 8.06 1.72 -6.83
N ILE A 206 7.99 2.39 -7.99
CA ILE A 206 8.99 2.25 -9.08
C ILE A 206 10.40 2.51 -8.56
N THR A 207 10.57 3.60 -7.82
CA THR A 207 11.88 4.04 -7.33
C THR A 207 12.42 3.13 -6.23
N ASP A 208 11.57 2.77 -5.26
CA ASP A 208 11.99 2.02 -4.07
C ASP A 208 12.23 0.53 -4.37
N HIS A 209 11.45 -0.05 -5.29
CA HIS A 209 11.66 -1.41 -5.80
C HIS A 209 12.63 -1.50 -6.99
N GLN A 210 13.06 -0.36 -7.53
CA GLN A 210 13.96 -0.28 -8.68
C GLN A 210 13.48 -1.09 -9.90
N THR A 211 12.16 -1.04 -10.18
CA THR A 211 11.56 -1.87 -11.23
C THR A 211 11.99 -1.48 -12.65
N GLY A 212 12.51 -0.26 -12.84
CA GLY A 212 12.88 0.28 -14.14
C GLY A 212 11.70 0.76 -14.99
N ASP A 213 10.48 0.76 -14.43
CA ASP A 213 9.31 1.29 -15.11
C ASP A 213 9.39 2.82 -15.28
N SER A 214 8.65 3.34 -16.25
CA SER A 214 8.61 4.78 -16.53
C SER A 214 7.92 5.56 -15.41
N LEU A 215 8.53 6.66 -14.97
CA LEU A 215 7.93 7.63 -14.07
C LEU A 215 6.91 8.54 -14.76
N GLU A 216 6.80 8.47 -16.09
CA GLU A 216 5.87 9.25 -16.90
C GLU A 216 4.54 8.53 -17.10
N VAL A 217 3.46 9.32 -17.25
CA VAL A 217 2.13 8.78 -17.48
C VAL A 217 2.05 8.16 -18.87
N ASN A 218 1.76 6.87 -18.92
CA ASN A 218 1.53 6.15 -20.17
C ASN A 218 0.15 6.50 -20.73
N ARG A 219 0.13 7.15 -21.90
CA ARG A 219 -1.10 7.59 -22.61
C ARG A 219 -1.59 6.61 -23.68
N GLN A 220 -0.94 5.45 -23.77
CA GLN A 220 -1.35 4.40 -24.70
C GLN A 220 -2.32 3.41 -24.06
#